data_f38a718ede294a1aef778605cbc4eff2
#
_entry.id   f38a718ede294a1aef778605cbc4eff2
#
_cell.length_a   1.000
_cell.length_b   1.000
_cell.length_c   1.000
_cell.angle_alpha   90.00
_cell.angle_beta   90.00
_cell.angle_gamma   90.00
#
_symmetry.space_group_name_H-M   'P 1'
#
loop_
_entity.id
_entity.type
_entity.pdbx_description
1 polymer ?
#
loop_
_entity_poly.entity_id
_entity_poly.type
_entity_poly.pdbx_seq_one_letter_code
_entity_poly.pdbx_strand_id
1 'polypeptide(L)'
;MNKKHQVASLTINSSIFLTVLVAIIVTIGRSVRAQYYVNPEVTWMDFFYYTDITNIVLWVASICMIIIVSMQIHNKKTYKSFKGFYIFKFISVVGTTFTFLFVFLIFFPLGEINEKYKEVSMYNGIQIITHIIAPLLGLFGFVFTEYCPTNKKWTYTLPLVEMFVYMLILIPLVVTGVYEKYSCTHWESPYPFTNFMSNPWWATILYMIFCYGLTLGIGAGIYFSNYAAFTKLYVQDTNAKKHKIKNNK
;
A
#
# COMPACT_ATOMS: atom_id res chain seq x y z
N MET A 1 19.53 -14.28 -2.17
CA MET A 1 19.69 -12.95 -1.51
C MET A 1 20.84 -13.10 -0.54
N ASN A 2 21.74 -12.13 -0.48
CA ASN A 2 22.82 -12.17 0.50
C ASN A 2 22.26 -11.81 1.91
N LYS A 3 23.01 -12.15 2.96
CA LYS A 3 22.60 -11.95 4.36
C LYS A 3 22.27 -10.46 4.67
N LYS A 4 22.98 -9.52 4.03
CA LYS A 4 22.75 -8.08 4.24
C LYS A 4 21.37 -7.66 3.75
N HIS A 5 20.95 -8.12 2.56
CA HIS A 5 19.59 -7.83 2.06
C HIS A 5 18.50 -8.48 2.90
N GLN A 6 18.73 -9.70 3.43
CA GLN A 6 17.78 -10.35 4.33
C GLN A 6 17.58 -9.55 5.61
N VAL A 7 18.67 -9.11 6.23
CA VAL A 7 18.61 -8.28 7.44
C VAL A 7 17.92 -6.95 7.14
N ALA A 8 18.27 -6.28 6.03
CA ALA A 8 17.61 -5.03 5.64
C ALA A 8 16.10 -5.22 5.40
N SER A 9 15.69 -6.28 4.69
CA SER A 9 14.28 -6.61 4.49
C SER A 9 13.56 -6.86 5.83
N LEU A 10 14.17 -7.62 6.73
CA LEU A 10 13.62 -7.87 8.06
C LEU A 10 13.44 -6.57 8.85
N THR A 11 14.45 -5.70 8.88
CA THR A 11 14.39 -4.41 9.58
C THR A 11 13.27 -3.53 9.01
N ILE A 12 13.20 -3.38 7.69
CA ILE A 12 12.19 -2.52 7.05
C ILE A 12 10.78 -3.06 7.30
N ASN A 13 10.55 -4.38 7.15
CA ASN A 13 9.23 -4.95 7.41
C ASN A 13 8.83 -4.85 8.89
N SER A 14 9.77 -4.98 9.82
CA SER A 14 9.51 -4.73 11.24
C SER A 14 9.17 -3.27 11.52
N SER A 15 9.84 -2.33 10.85
CA SER A 15 9.50 -0.90 10.95
C SER A 15 8.10 -0.61 10.40
N ILE A 16 7.73 -1.17 9.24
CA ILE A 16 6.38 -1.05 8.67
C ILE A 16 5.35 -1.63 9.65
N PHE A 17 5.61 -2.82 10.19
CA PHE A 17 4.72 -3.48 11.15
C PHE A 17 4.44 -2.58 12.35
N LEU A 18 5.46 -2.03 12.99
CA LEU A 18 5.31 -1.16 14.16
C LEU A 18 4.62 0.15 13.82
N THR A 19 5.01 0.77 12.72
CA THR A 19 4.48 2.06 12.29
C THR A 19 2.98 1.97 11.97
N VAL A 20 2.57 0.97 11.20
CA VAL A 20 1.15 0.77 10.84
C VAL A 20 0.33 0.29 12.04
N LEU A 21 0.91 -0.54 12.94
CA LEU A 21 0.25 -0.95 14.18
C LEU A 21 -0.13 0.26 15.04
N VAL A 22 0.77 1.23 15.19
CA VAL A 22 0.49 2.48 15.90
C VAL A 22 -0.67 3.23 15.24
N ALA A 23 -0.66 3.34 13.90
CA ALA A 23 -1.75 3.99 13.17
C ALA A 23 -3.10 3.28 13.40
N ILE A 24 -3.14 1.96 13.31
CA ILE A 24 -4.35 1.14 13.57
C ILE A 24 -4.87 1.39 14.98
N ILE A 25 -4.01 1.30 16.01
CA ILE A 25 -4.41 1.49 17.42
C ILE A 25 -5.03 2.88 17.62
N VAL A 26 -4.44 3.91 17.05
CA VAL A 26 -4.97 5.28 17.21
C VAL A 26 -6.26 5.48 16.43
N THR A 27 -6.40 4.89 15.22
CA THR A 27 -7.66 4.93 14.46
C THR A 27 -8.77 4.23 15.24
N ILE A 28 -8.50 3.04 15.79
CA ILE A 28 -9.45 2.34 16.70
C ILE A 28 -9.85 3.24 17.88
N GLY A 29 -8.86 3.83 18.55
CA GLY A 29 -9.14 4.70 19.70
C GLY A 29 -10.00 5.92 19.34
N ARG A 30 -9.82 6.49 18.15
CA ARG A 30 -10.66 7.58 17.63
C ARG A 30 -12.08 7.13 17.33
N SER A 31 -12.24 6.00 16.64
CA SER A 31 -13.55 5.45 16.30
C SER A 31 -14.35 5.10 17.56
N VAL A 32 -13.72 4.46 18.56
CA VAL A 32 -14.34 4.17 19.85
C VAL A 32 -14.74 5.45 20.58
N ARG A 33 -13.89 6.47 20.59
CA ARG A 33 -14.21 7.76 21.20
C ARG A 33 -15.36 8.46 20.49
N ALA A 34 -15.37 8.46 19.16
CA ALA A 34 -16.45 9.05 18.38
C ALA A 34 -17.80 8.36 18.66
N GLN A 35 -17.81 7.04 18.69
CA GLN A 35 -19.00 6.24 19.01
C GLN A 35 -19.52 6.53 20.41
N TYR A 36 -18.63 6.69 21.40
CA TYR A 36 -19.04 6.90 22.80
C TYR A 36 -19.50 8.34 23.08
N TYR A 37 -18.82 9.34 22.50
CA TYR A 37 -19.03 10.75 22.88
C TYR A 37 -19.80 11.58 21.86
N VAL A 38 -19.86 11.14 20.59
CA VAL A 38 -20.44 11.96 19.50
C VAL A 38 -21.71 11.35 18.96
N ASN A 39 -21.66 10.11 18.49
CA ASN A 39 -22.82 9.44 17.89
C ASN A 39 -22.70 7.91 18.09
N PRO A 40 -23.64 7.27 18.82
CA PRO A 40 -23.64 5.83 19.04
C PRO A 40 -23.89 5.00 17.75
N GLU A 41 -24.43 5.61 16.69
CA GLU A 41 -24.64 4.94 15.40
C GLU A 41 -23.35 4.87 14.55
N VAL A 42 -22.31 5.61 14.91
CA VAL A 42 -21.02 5.57 14.21
C VAL A 42 -20.41 4.18 14.33
N THR A 43 -20.05 3.63 13.22
CA THR A 43 -19.42 2.30 13.10
C THR A 43 -17.99 2.41 12.59
N TRP A 44 -17.41 1.25 12.28
CA TRP A 44 -16.05 1.14 11.73
C TRP A 44 -15.93 1.58 10.26
N MET A 45 -16.89 2.37 9.72
CA MET A 45 -16.89 2.83 8.34
C MET A 45 -15.69 3.69 7.99
N ASP A 46 -15.04 4.34 8.96
CA ASP A 46 -13.80 5.08 8.74
C ASP A 46 -12.63 4.20 8.28
N PHE A 47 -12.69 2.89 8.56
CA PHE A 47 -11.72 1.94 8.00
C PHE A 47 -11.95 1.61 6.51
N PHE A 48 -13.04 2.06 5.90
CA PHE A 48 -13.29 1.88 4.46
C PHE A 48 -12.64 2.95 3.57
N TYR A 49 -11.84 3.85 4.13
CA TYR A 49 -10.93 4.63 3.30
C TYR A 49 -9.92 3.70 2.61
N TYR A 50 -9.69 3.92 1.33
CA TYR A 50 -8.72 3.11 0.57
C TYR A 50 -7.33 3.12 1.21
N THR A 51 -6.93 4.26 1.78
CA THR A 51 -5.68 4.40 2.53
C THR A 51 -5.58 3.44 3.71
N ASP A 52 -6.64 3.32 4.50
CA ASP A 52 -6.63 2.46 5.69
C ASP A 52 -6.60 0.99 5.29
N ILE A 53 -7.40 0.61 4.28
CA ILE A 53 -7.40 -0.75 3.73
C ILE A 53 -6.01 -1.12 3.20
N THR A 54 -5.40 -0.28 2.36
CA THR A 54 -4.09 -0.57 1.78
C THR A 54 -2.98 -0.61 2.84
N ASN A 55 -3.04 0.21 3.87
CA ASN A 55 -2.11 0.14 5.00
C ASN A 55 -2.30 -1.14 5.82
N ILE A 56 -3.53 -1.60 6.06
CA ILE A 56 -3.80 -2.89 6.72
C ILE A 56 -3.25 -4.03 5.88
N VAL A 57 -3.47 -4.01 4.56
CA VAL A 57 -2.93 -5.02 3.64
C VAL A 57 -1.41 -5.02 3.65
N LEU A 58 -0.77 -3.83 3.67
CA LEU A 58 0.69 -3.68 3.80
C LEU A 58 1.19 -4.21 5.13
N TRP A 59 0.45 -4.00 6.23
CA TRP A 59 0.77 -4.50 7.56
C TRP A 59 0.78 -6.04 7.58
N VAL A 60 -0.28 -6.68 7.07
CA VAL A 60 -0.37 -8.14 6.96
C VAL A 60 0.75 -8.69 6.07
N ALA A 61 1.00 -8.06 4.92
CA ALA A 61 2.06 -8.45 4.01
C ALA A 61 3.45 -8.35 4.68
N SER A 62 3.66 -7.34 5.53
CA SER A 62 4.92 -7.16 6.27
C SER A 62 5.12 -8.24 7.33
N ILE A 63 4.07 -8.66 8.04
CA ILE A 63 4.12 -9.81 8.95
C ILE A 63 4.54 -11.09 8.20
N CYS A 64 3.90 -11.36 7.06
CA CYS A 64 4.27 -12.49 6.22
C CYS A 64 5.74 -12.44 5.79
N MET A 65 6.23 -11.25 5.41
CA MET A 65 7.62 -11.07 5.01
C MET A 65 8.60 -11.24 6.18
N ILE A 66 8.28 -10.79 7.38
CA ILE A 66 9.07 -11.03 8.59
C ILE A 66 9.24 -12.54 8.82
N ILE A 67 8.14 -13.29 8.78
CA ILE A 67 8.16 -14.75 8.96
C ILE A 67 9.01 -15.42 7.88
N ILE A 68 8.77 -15.08 6.60
CA ILE A 68 9.46 -15.69 5.46
C ILE A 68 10.95 -15.40 5.49
N VAL A 69 11.34 -14.15 5.72
CA VAL A 69 12.76 -13.76 5.75
C VAL A 69 13.46 -14.41 6.95
N SER A 70 12.81 -14.50 8.11
CA SER A 70 13.33 -15.23 9.28
C SER A 70 13.54 -16.72 8.96
N MET A 71 12.57 -17.36 8.29
CA MET A 71 12.71 -18.75 7.84
C MET A 71 13.85 -18.93 6.81
N GLN A 72 14.04 -17.97 5.91
CA GLN A 72 15.14 -17.99 4.93
C GLN A 72 16.51 -17.86 5.60
N ILE A 73 16.63 -17.01 6.62
CA ILE A 73 17.86 -16.84 7.39
C ILE A 73 18.20 -18.14 8.13
N HIS A 74 17.19 -18.76 8.77
CA HIS A 74 17.41 -19.97 9.59
C HIS A 74 17.58 -21.23 8.74
N ASN A 75 16.68 -21.46 7.76
CA ASN A 75 16.57 -22.73 7.05
C ASN A 75 17.18 -22.73 5.64
N LYS A 76 17.83 -21.65 5.20
CA LYS A 76 18.42 -21.48 3.87
C LYS A 76 17.44 -21.77 2.71
N LYS A 77 16.11 -21.64 2.93
CA LYS A 77 15.10 -21.85 1.90
C LYS A 77 15.22 -20.77 0.80
N THR A 78 14.83 -21.14 -0.42
CA THR A 78 14.94 -20.25 -1.58
C THR A 78 13.69 -19.41 -1.79
N TYR A 79 13.81 -18.28 -2.48
CA TYR A 79 12.68 -17.40 -2.86
C TYR A 79 11.55 -18.09 -3.60
N LYS A 80 11.88 -19.07 -4.45
CA LYS A 80 10.88 -19.75 -5.29
C LYS A 80 9.73 -20.35 -4.47
N SER A 81 10.02 -20.78 -3.25
CA SER A 81 9.04 -21.38 -2.34
C SER A 81 7.99 -20.39 -1.83
N PHE A 82 8.25 -19.08 -1.91
CA PHE A 82 7.41 -18.04 -1.29
C PHE A 82 6.89 -16.99 -2.28
N LYS A 83 6.89 -17.33 -3.57
CA LYS A 83 6.52 -16.41 -4.66
C LYS A 83 5.20 -15.69 -4.44
N GLY A 84 4.16 -16.37 -3.95
CA GLY A 84 2.84 -15.79 -3.71
C GLY A 84 2.89 -14.63 -2.71
N PHE A 85 3.68 -14.77 -1.65
CA PHE A 85 3.82 -13.72 -0.63
C PHE A 85 4.57 -12.49 -1.14
N TYR A 86 5.57 -12.67 -2.01
CA TYR A 86 6.22 -11.54 -2.68
C TYR A 86 5.28 -10.80 -3.62
N ILE A 87 4.39 -11.53 -4.32
CA ILE A 87 3.34 -10.93 -5.15
C ILE A 87 2.34 -10.16 -4.26
N PHE A 88 1.93 -10.76 -3.14
CA PHE A 88 1.04 -10.11 -2.19
C PHE A 88 1.66 -8.81 -1.61
N LYS A 89 2.95 -8.86 -1.24
CA LYS A 89 3.70 -7.66 -0.82
C LYS A 89 3.77 -6.62 -1.93
N PHE A 90 4.01 -7.04 -3.18
CA PHE A 90 4.01 -6.14 -4.33
C PHE A 90 2.68 -5.41 -4.50
N ILE A 91 1.55 -6.13 -4.43
CA ILE A 91 0.21 -5.55 -4.53
C ILE A 91 0.01 -4.51 -3.44
N SER A 92 0.30 -4.85 -2.19
CA SER A 92 0.13 -3.94 -1.04
C SER A 92 1.00 -2.67 -1.14
N VAL A 93 2.23 -2.80 -1.67
CA VAL A 93 3.12 -1.65 -1.88
C VAL A 93 2.59 -0.73 -2.98
N VAL A 94 2.04 -1.29 -4.06
CA VAL A 94 1.41 -0.48 -5.12
C VAL A 94 0.20 0.28 -4.57
N GLY A 95 -0.67 -0.37 -3.80
CA GLY A 95 -1.84 0.27 -3.19
C GLY A 95 -1.45 1.44 -2.28
N THR A 96 -0.49 1.25 -1.37
CA THR A 96 -0.03 2.32 -0.49
C THR A 96 0.75 3.42 -1.23
N THR A 97 1.50 3.09 -2.28
CA THR A 97 2.16 4.10 -3.13
C THR A 97 1.13 4.91 -3.92
N PHE A 98 0.03 4.28 -4.36
CA PHE A 98 -1.09 4.99 -4.97
C PHE A 98 -1.66 6.03 -3.99
N THR A 99 -1.96 5.66 -2.74
CA THR A 99 -2.50 6.61 -1.76
C THR A 99 -1.54 7.76 -1.47
N PHE A 100 -0.24 7.49 -1.38
CA PHE A 100 0.79 8.52 -1.24
C PHE A 100 0.77 9.51 -2.39
N LEU A 101 0.87 9.04 -3.63
CA LEU A 101 0.87 9.90 -4.81
C LEU A 101 -0.45 10.64 -4.99
N PHE A 102 -1.56 9.97 -4.70
CA PHE A 102 -2.89 10.54 -4.81
C PHE A 102 -3.09 11.72 -3.85
N VAL A 103 -2.65 11.58 -2.61
CA VAL A 103 -2.71 12.64 -1.61
C VAL A 103 -1.84 13.82 -2.05
N PHE A 104 -0.60 13.57 -2.51
CA PHE A 104 0.31 14.63 -2.92
C PHE A 104 -0.11 15.33 -4.22
N LEU A 105 -0.62 14.59 -5.21
CA LEU A 105 -0.94 15.16 -6.53
C LEU A 105 -2.33 15.78 -6.58
N ILE A 106 -3.27 15.33 -5.73
CA ILE A 106 -4.68 15.73 -5.81
C ILE A 106 -5.12 16.44 -4.53
N PHE A 107 -5.02 15.79 -3.36
CA PHE A 107 -5.58 16.36 -2.14
C PHE A 107 -4.79 17.56 -1.62
N PHE A 108 -3.46 17.53 -1.70
CA PHE A 108 -2.64 18.65 -1.27
C PHE A 108 -2.93 19.93 -2.09
N PRO A 109 -2.90 19.90 -3.43
CA PRO A 109 -3.26 21.08 -4.22
C PRO A 109 -4.72 21.53 -4.04
N LEU A 110 -5.67 20.58 -3.89
CA LEU A 110 -7.08 20.93 -3.67
C LEU A 110 -7.34 21.55 -2.29
N GLY A 111 -6.60 21.13 -1.27
CA GLY A 111 -6.68 21.68 0.09
C GLY A 111 -6.24 23.15 0.17
N GLU A 112 -5.30 23.57 -0.70
CA GLU A 112 -4.90 24.97 -0.81
C GLU A 112 -5.98 25.86 -1.47
N ILE A 113 -6.85 25.25 -2.28
CA ILE A 113 -7.88 25.97 -3.05
C ILE A 113 -9.22 25.99 -2.30
N ASN A 114 -9.50 25.00 -1.47
CA ASN A 114 -10.80 24.81 -0.83
C ASN A 114 -10.68 24.44 0.65
N GLU A 115 -11.17 25.32 1.54
CA GLU A 115 -11.12 25.13 3.00
C GLU A 115 -11.77 23.84 3.49
N LYS A 116 -12.78 23.34 2.80
CA LYS A 116 -13.43 22.06 3.11
C LYS A 116 -12.44 20.87 3.11
N TYR A 117 -11.37 20.96 2.33
CA TYR A 117 -10.32 19.93 2.26
C TYR A 117 -9.14 20.19 3.21
N LYS A 118 -9.08 21.39 3.84
CA LYS A 118 -8.08 21.69 4.88
C LYS A 118 -8.26 20.83 6.13
N GLU A 119 -9.49 20.38 6.44
CA GLU A 119 -9.75 19.51 7.57
C GLU A 119 -9.20 18.09 7.38
N VAL A 120 -8.97 17.66 6.12
CA VAL A 120 -8.20 16.47 5.78
C VAL A 120 -6.69 16.77 5.89
N SER A 121 -6.30 17.70 6.76
CA SER A 121 -4.94 18.22 6.81
C SER A 121 -3.94 17.12 7.14
N MET A 122 -2.96 16.96 6.26
CA MET A 122 -1.80 16.07 6.43
C MET A 122 -0.92 16.40 7.64
N TYR A 123 -1.29 17.41 8.43
CA TYR A 123 -0.58 17.83 9.64
C TYR A 123 -0.92 16.99 10.88
N ASN A 124 -1.85 16.05 10.76
CA ASN A 124 -2.11 15.10 11.83
C ASN A 124 -1.08 13.97 11.77
N GLY A 125 -0.36 13.71 12.87
CA GLY A 125 0.73 12.73 12.93
C GLY A 125 0.39 11.34 12.36
N ILE A 126 -0.87 10.89 12.45
CA ILE A 126 -1.31 9.62 11.86
C ILE A 126 -1.35 9.66 10.34
N GLN A 127 -1.82 10.76 9.78
CA GLN A 127 -1.87 10.89 8.33
C GLN A 127 -0.47 10.94 7.73
N ILE A 128 0.51 11.54 8.42
CA ILE A 128 1.93 11.45 8.03
C ILE A 128 2.39 9.99 8.03
N ILE A 129 2.00 9.21 9.04
CA ILE A 129 2.36 7.80 9.13
C ILE A 129 1.75 7.02 7.96
N THR A 130 0.46 7.14 7.72
CA THR A 130 -0.28 6.32 6.75
C THR A 130 -0.09 6.75 5.30
N HIS A 131 0.14 8.04 5.05
CA HIS A 131 0.26 8.57 3.69
C HIS A 131 1.69 8.81 3.24
N ILE A 132 2.67 8.88 4.15
CA ILE A 132 4.07 9.17 3.83
C ILE A 132 4.98 8.05 4.31
N ILE A 133 5.06 7.82 5.62
CA ILE A 133 6.09 6.95 6.20
C ILE A 133 5.90 5.50 5.77
N ALA A 134 4.71 4.93 5.96
CA ALA A 134 4.43 3.54 5.63
C ALA A 134 4.55 3.27 4.11
N PRO A 135 3.97 4.09 3.20
CA PRO A 135 4.18 3.94 1.76
C PRO A 135 5.64 4.01 1.32
N LEU A 136 6.41 4.98 1.83
CA LEU A 136 7.82 5.11 1.47
C LEU A 136 8.66 3.94 1.98
N LEU A 137 8.46 3.49 3.22
CA LEU A 137 9.11 2.28 3.74
C LEU A 137 8.74 1.06 2.90
N GLY A 138 7.46 0.91 2.52
CA GLY A 138 7.00 -0.16 1.64
C GLY A 138 7.68 -0.13 0.29
N LEU A 139 7.67 1.03 -0.36
CA LEU A 139 8.25 1.24 -1.69
C LEU A 139 9.76 0.97 -1.70
N PHE A 140 10.52 1.63 -0.84
CA PHE A 140 11.98 1.46 -0.78
C PHE A 140 12.37 0.04 -0.33
N GLY A 141 11.66 -0.51 0.66
CA GLY A 141 11.86 -1.88 1.11
C GLY A 141 11.65 -2.87 -0.02
N PHE A 142 10.54 -2.78 -0.74
CA PHE A 142 10.26 -3.70 -1.83
C PHE A 142 11.25 -3.56 -2.99
N VAL A 143 11.52 -2.34 -3.43
CA VAL A 143 12.40 -2.10 -4.60
C VAL A 143 13.85 -2.54 -4.34
N PHE A 144 14.39 -2.30 -3.15
CA PHE A 144 15.82 -2.48 -2.90
C PHE A 144 16.17 -3.70 -2.05
N THR A 145 15.23 -4.26 -1.28
CA THR A 145 15.55 -5.37 -0.35
C THR A 145 14.77 -6.64 -0.61
N GLU A 146 13.69 -6.58 -1.39
CA GLU A 146 12.82 -7.72 -1.66
C GLU A 146 12.78 -8.02 -3.15
N TYR A 147 12.86 -9.31 -3.51
CA TYR A 147 12.81 -9.72 -4.91
C TYR A 147 11.50 -10.38 -5.24
N CYS A 148 10.78 -9.87 -6.24
CA CYS A 148 9.60 -10.53 -6.78
C CYS A 148 10.01 -11.57 -7.83
N PRO A 149 10.03 -12.88 -7.50
CA PRO A 149 10.59 -13.93 -8.37
C PRO A 149 9.63 -14.33 -9.49
N THR A 150 9.14 -13.37 -10.24
CA THR A 150 8.22 -13.61 -11.36
C THR A 150 8.81 -13.10 -12.65
N ASN A 151 8.83 -13.95 -13.67
CA ASN A 151 9.25 -13.60 -15.03
C ASN A 151 8.04 -13.20 -15.91
N LYS A 152 6.84 -13.23 -15.34
CA LYS A 152 5.62 -12.94 -16.10
C LYS A 152 5.41 -11.43 -16.14
N LYS A 153 5.53 -10.83 -17.31
CA LYS A 153 5.37 -9.39 -17.51
C LYS A 153 4.02 -8.86 -17.03
N TRP A 154 2.94 -9.63 -17.15
CA TRP A 154 1.61 -9.23 -16.69
C TRP A 154 1.47 -9.11 -15.16
N THR A 155 2.50 -9.49 -14.37
CA THR A 155 2.45 -9.37 -12.89
C THR A 155 2.22 -7.93 -12.44
N TYR A 156 2.66 -6.94 -13.19
CA TYR A 156 2.46 -5.53 -12.85
C TYR A 156 0.99 -5.09 -12.92
N THR A 157 0.10 -5.86 -13.52
CA THR A 157 -1.34 -5.57 -13.57
C THR A 157 -2.10 -6.12 -12.35
N LEU A 158 -1.50 -7.00 -11.55
CA LEU A 158 -2.17 -7.62 -10.40
C LEU A 158 -2.69 -6.61 -9.36
N PRO A 159 -2.05 -5.46 -9.10
CA PRO A 159 -2.60 -4.45 -8.19
C PRO A 159 -3.97 -3.90 -8.62
N LEU A 160 -4.34 -3.99 -9.90
CA LEU A 160 -5.68 -3.61 -10.36
C LEU A 160 -6.77 -4.45 -9.69
N VAL A 161 -6.46 -5.68 -9.29
CA VAL A 161 -7.42 -6.56 -8.58
C VAL A 161 -7.77 -5.98 -7.20
N GLU A 162 -6.80 -5.44 -6.47
CA GLU A 162 -7.04 -4.78 -5.18
C GLU A 162 -7.96 -3.58 -5.34
N MET A 163 -7.67 -2.71 -6.31
CA MET A 163 -8.51 -1.54 -6.63
C MET A 163 -9.92 -1.97 -7.06
N PHE A 164 -10.03 -3.02 -7.88
CA PHE A 164 -11.31 -3.55 -8.32
C PHE A 164 -12.14 -4.09 -7.15
N VAL A 165 -11.54 -4.88 -6.27
CA VAL A 165 -12.21 -5.41 -5.06
C VAL A 165 -12.67 -4.27 -4.16
N TYR A 166 -11.84 -3.25 -3.98
CA TYR A 166 -12.22 -2.06 -3.23
C TYR A 166 -13.46 -1.38 -3.81
N MET A 167 -13.49 -1.16 -5.13
CA MET A 167 -14.64 -0.53 -5.80
C MET A 167 -15.91 -1.39 -5.72
N LEU A 168 -15.78 -2.72 -5.81
CA LEU A 168 -16.93 -3.63 -5.63
C LEU A 168 -17.58 -3.52 -4.25
N ILE A 169 -16.80 -3.19 -3.22
CA ILE A 169 -17.31 -2.98 -1.86
C ILE A 169 -17.85 -1.55 -1.71
N LEU A 170 -17.10 -0.57 -2.19
CA LEU A 170 -17.42 0.85 -2.00
C LEU A 170 -18.72 1.26 -2.72
N ILE A 171 -18.90 0.84 -3.98
CA ILE A 171 -20.07 1.24 -4.78
C ILE A 171 -21.39 0.93 -4.06
N PRO A 172 -21.65 -0.30 -3.59
CA PRO A 172 -22.88 -0.58 -2.85
C PRO A 172 -23.03 0.26 -1.58
N LEU A 173 -21.96 0.47 -0.82
CA LEU A 173 -22.01 1.25 0.43
C LEU A 173 -22.42 2.71 0.20
N VAL A 174 -21.90 3.31 -0.88
CA VAL A 174 -22.23 4.70 -1.24
C VAL A 174 -23.64 4.79 -1.83
N VAL A 175 -23.97 3.93 -2.79
CA VAL A 175 -25.27 3.98 -3.50
C VAL A 175 -26.45 3.70 -2.56
N THR A 176 -26.27 2.87 -1.54
CA THR A 176 -27.31 2.58 -0.55
C THR A 176 -27.37 3.59 0.61
N GLY A 177 -26.49 4.60 0.65
CA GLY A 177 -26.40 5.56 1.75
C GLY A 177 -25.85 4.98 3.06
N VAL A 178 -25.42 3.72 3.06
CA VAL A 178 -24.87 3.07 4.26
C VAL A 178 -23.60 3.76 4.71
N TYR A 179 -22.75 4.19 3.76
CA TYR A 179 -21.52 4.89 4.11
C TYR A 179 -21.82 6.21 4.85
N GLU A 180 -22.70 7.07 4.33
CA GLU A 180 -23.08 8.35 4.92
C GLU A 180 -23.67 8.17 6.33
N LYS A 181 -24.57 7.20 6.47
CA LYS A 181 -25.26 6.95 7.74
C LYS A 181 -24.31 6.55 8.88
N TYR A 182 -23.28 5.76 8.57
CA TYR A 182 -22.43 5.12 9.57
C TYR A 182 -21.00 5.63 9.62
N SER A 183 -20.61 6.62 8.80
CA SER A 183 -19.30 7.26 8.88
C SER A 183 -19.26 8.36 9.93
N CYS A 184 -18.09 8.59 10.55
CA CYS A 184 -17.90 9.68 11.51
C CYS A 184 -18.04 11.06 10.86
N THR A 185 -17.81 11.17 9.56
CA THR A 185 -17.82 12.43 8.83
C THR A 185 -19.18 12.80 8.27
N HIS A 186 -20.13 11.86 8.25
CA HIS A 186 -21.42 11.99 7.56
C HIS A 186 -21.29 12.46 6.10
N TRP A 187 -20.19 12.10 5.46
CA TRP A 187 -20.01 12.33 4.03
C TRP A 187 -20.74 11.25 3.24
N GLU A 188 -21.34 11.62 2.13
CA GLU A 188 -22.01 10.69 1.21
C GLU A 188 -21.06 9.60 0.68
N SER A 189 -19.74 9.88 0.65
CA SER A 189 -18.71 8.94 0.21
C SER A 189 -17.35 9.29 0.85
N PRO A 190 -16.42 8.33 0.94
CA PRO A 190 -15.08 8.57 1.50
C PRO A 190 -14.27 9.60 0.70
N TYR A 191 -14.59 9.77 -0.58
CA TYR A 191 -13.93 10.73 -1.45
C TYR A 191 -14.98 11.48 -2.30
N PRO A 192 -14.84 12.79 -2.53
CA PRO A 192 -15.81 13.58 -3.30
C PRO A 192 -16.11 13.01 -4.69
N PHE A 193 -15.12 12.40 -5.32
CA PHE A 193 -15.24 11.81 -6.66
C PHE A 193 -15.84 10.40 -6.67
N THR A 194 -15.95 9.75 -5.52
CA THR A 194 -16.68 8.47 -5.35
C THR A 194 -18.13 8.68 -4.96
N ASN A 195 -18.62 9.91 -4.95
CA ASN A 195 -20.03 10.20 -4.79
C ASN A 195 -20.77 9.95 -6.12
N PHE A 196 -21.10 8.69 -6.36
CA PHE A 196 -21.73 8.22 -7.61
C PHE A 196 -23.13 8.77 -7.82
N MET A 197 -23.80 9.25 -6.76
CA MET A 197 -25.16 9.78 -6.81
C MET A 197 -25.19 11.26 -7.15
N SER A 198 -24.23 12.05 -6.65
CA SER A 198 -24.20 13.51 -6.81
C SER A 198 -23.33 13.96 -7.99
N ASN A 199 -22.35 13.12 -8.40
CA ASN A 199 -21.46 13.46 -9.51
C ASN A 199 -22.08 13.08 -10.88
N PRO A 200 -21.82 13.86 -11.94
CA PRO A 200 -22.17 13.44 -13.29
C PRO A 200 -21.50 12.08 -13.62
N TRP A 201 -22.24 11.16 -14.21
CA TRP A 201 -21.76 9.81 -14.51
C TRP A 201 -20.45 9.77 -15.32
N TRP A 202 -20.28 10.71 -16.27
CA TRP A 202 -19.05 10.80 -17.08
C TRP A 202 -17.82 11.19 -16.24
N ALA A 203 -17.99 12.07 -15.23
CA ALA A 203 -16.90 12.45 -14.32
C ALA A 203 -16.46 11.26 -13.48
N THR A 204 -17.39 10.47 -12.98
CA THR A 204 -17.12 9.22 -12.25
C THR A 204 -16.33 8.23 -13.11
N ILE A 205 -16.75 8.03 -14.38
CA ILE A 205 -16.02 7.13 -15.30
C ILE A 205 -14.61 7.63 -15.57
N LEU A 206 -14.44 8.92 -15.88
CA LEU A 206 -13.10 9.50 -16.11
C LEU A 206 -12.20 9.33 -14.88
N TYR A 207 -12.77 9.51 -13.72
CA TYR A 207 -12.05 9.34 -12.47
C TYR A 207 -11.62 7.89 -12.25
N MET A 208 -12.51 6.93 -12.49
CA MET A 208 -12.17 5.51 -12.42
C MET A 208 -11.03 5.16 -13.40
N ILE A 209 -11.12 5.62 -14.65
CA ILE A 209 -10.07 5.41 -15.67
C ILE A 209 -8.74 5.99 -15.17
N PHE A 210 -8.75 7.18 -14.58
CA PHE A 210 -7.56 7.81 -14.00
C PHE A 210 -6.96 6.97 -12.87
N CYS A 211 -7.78 6.52 -11.90
CA CYS A 211 -7.31 5.70 -10.78
C CYS A 211 -6.71 4.37 -11.24
N TYR A 212 -7.39 3.65 -12.16
CA TYR A 212 -6.87 2.41 -12.73
C TYR A 212 -5.58 2.64 -13.54
N GLY A 213 -5.53 3.71 -14.34
CA GLY A 213 -4.34 4.09 -15.11
C GLY A 213 -3.15 4.42 -14.22
N LEU A 214 -3.38 5.19 -13.16
CA LEU A 214 -2.35 5.53 -12.17
C LEU A 214 -1.84 4.28 -11.44
N THR A 215 -2.74 3.40 -10.98
CA THR A 215 -2.39 2.12 -10.34
C THR A 215 -1.54 1.25 -11.27
N LEU A 216 -1.91 1.17 -12.53
CA LEU A 216 -1.16 0.42 -13.56
C LEU A 216 0.24 1.01 -13.78
N GLY A 217 0.35 2.34 -13.88
CA GLY A 217 1.61 3.05 -14.03
C GLY A 217 2.55 2.84 -12.84
N ILE A 218 2.03 2.95 -11.61
CA ILE A 218 2.77 2.69 -10.37
C ILE A 218 3.21 1.21 -10.34
N GLY A 219 2.30 0.28 -10.63
CA GLY A 219 2.60 -1.14 -10.66
C GLY A 219 3.71 -1.48 -11.63
N ALA A 220 3.68 -0.92 -12.85
CA ALA A 220 4.74 -1.08 -13.84
C ALA A 220 6.06 -0.47 -13.36
N GLY A 221 6.04 0.76 -12.85
CA GLY A 221 7.22 1.45 -12.33
C GLY A 221 7.92 0.66 -11.23
N ILE A 222 7.18 0.22 -10.22
CA ILE A 222 7.74 -0.56 -9.09
C ILE A 222 8.24 -1.93 -9.57
N TYR A 223 7.47 -2.62 -10.43
CA TYR A 223 7.86 -3.93 -10.96
C TYR A 223 9.18 -3.87 -11.73
N PHE A 224 9.30 -2.94 -12.70
CA PHE A 224 10.50 -2.81 -13.50
C PHE A 224 11.70 -2.30 -12.71
N SER A 225 11.49 -1.39 -11.75
CA SER A 225 12.54 -0.92 -10.83
C SER A 225 13.09 -2.05 -9.97
N ASN A 226 12.20 -2.86 -9.37
CA ASN A 226 12.59 -4.04 -8.60
C ASN A 226 13.34 -5.06 -9.47
N TYR A 227 12.85 -5.35 -10.68
CA TYR A 227 13.50 -6.25 -11.62
C TYR A 227 14.91 -5.76 -12.00
N ALA A 228 15.06 -4.48 -12.32
CA ALA A 228 16.35 -3.88 -12.67
C ALA A 228 17.36 -3.92 -11.51
N ALA A 229 16.91 -3.58 -10.28
CA ALA A 229 17.75 -3.61 -9.09
C ALA A 229 18.30 -5.03 -8.83
N PHE A 230 17.44 -6.04 -8.89
CA PHE A 230 17.85 -7.43 -8.61
C PHE A 230 18.63 -8.08 -9.74
N THR A 231 18.34 -7.78 -11.01
CA THR A 231 19.12 -8.29 -12.14
C THR A 231 20.57 -7.81 -12.05
N LYS A 232 20.78 -6.53 -11.73
CA LYS A 232 22.12 -5.95 -11.53
C LYS A 232 22.88 -6.62 -10.39
N LEU A 233 22.22 -6.82 -9.23
CA LEU A 233 22.82 -7.47 -8.08
C LEU A 233 23.16 -8.94 -8.35
N TYR A 234 22.27 -9.68 -9.03
CA TYR A 234 22.49 -11.09 -9.35
C TYR A 234 23.69 -11.28 -10.31
N VAL A 235 23.83 -10.42 -11.31
CA VAL A 235 24.96 -10.43 -12.24
C VAL A 235 26.27 -10.15 -11.49
N GLN A 236 26.28 -9.18 -10.57
CA GLN A 236 27.47 -8.86 -9.78
C GLN A 236 27.89 -10.03 -8.86
N ASP A 237 26.95 -10.67 -8.15
CA ASP A 237 27.23 -11.83 -7.30
C ASP A 237 27.79 -13.03 -8.10
N THR A 238 27.26 -13.25 -9.30
CA THR A 238 27.71 -14.35 -10.18
C THR A 238 29.11 -14.11 -10.70
N ASN A 239 29.44 -12.88 -11.09
CA ASN A 239 30.77 -12.50 -11.55
C ASN A 239 31.81 -12.56 -10.42
N ALA A 240 31.45 -12.10 -9.21
CA ALA A 240 32.31 -12.19 -8.03
C ALA A 240 32.66 -13.64 -7.64
N LYS A 241 31.66 -14.55 -7.75
CA LYS A 241 31.91 -16.00 -7.51
C LYS A 241 32.81 -16.61 -8.57
N LYS A 242 32.65 -16.26 -9.88
CA LYS A 242 33.52 -16.74 -10.95
C LYS A 242 34.96 -16.29 -10.76
N HIS A 243 35.18 -15.03 -10.33
CA HIS A 243 36.53 -14.52 -10.05
C HIS A 243 37.20 -15.24 -8.87
N LYS A 244 36.48 -15.55 -7.78
CA LYS A 244 37.01 -16.30 -6.64
C LYS A 244 37.41 -17.73 -7.02
N ILE A 245 36.63 -18.40 -7.87
CA ILE A 245 36.96 -19.77 -8.34
C ILE A 245 38.20 -19.76 -9.25
N LYS A 246 38.41 -18.70 -10.04
CA LYS A 246 39.56 -18.58 -10.92
C LYS A 246 40.87 -18.31 -10.16
N ASN A 247 40.80 -17.59 -9.05
CA ASN A 247 41.99 -17.25 -8.23
C ASN A 247 42.38 -18.33 -7.23
N ASN A 248 41.52 -19.36 -7.04
CA ASN A 248 41.79 -20.49 -6.15
C ASN A 248 42.24 -21.78 -6.94
N LYS A 249 42.42 -21.69 -8.24
CA LYS A 249 43.07 -22.68 -9.11
C LYS A 249 44.47 -22.22 -9.52
#